data_e6c0e12c1fafe1eaccb6f78080851532
#
_entry.id   e6c0e12c1fafe1eaccb6f78080851532
#
_cell.length_a   1.000
_cell.length_b   1.000
_cell.length_c   1.000
_cell.angle_alpha   90.00
_cell.angle_beta   90.00
_cell.angle_gamma   90.00
#
_symmetry.space_group_name_H-M   'P 1'
#
loop_
_entity.id
_entity.type
_entity.pdbx_description
1 polymer ?
#
loop_
_entity_poly.entity_id
_entity_poly.type
_entity_poly.pdbx_seq_one_letter_code
_entity_poly.pdbx_strand_id
1 'polypeptide(L)'
;ALALMMVTSCTEKESSSDFDVQFSVPASVTVNYADTEMTFRVQFGKAPLASDVVVLGDPTGALKTCKITSVSEKNFTIALYKGIVSGLYNVYIQRGSLKKLMGTMELTVSYTPDPGENEEIKVKDGNNVYGVVACSGKGIPGVVVSDGFEVVKTDENGVYQFKSDKIHGYVFISVPSGYEAVSEGVMPKLHQPLTKKKSEVERVDFPLVEAPGQKEHTMLVFGDIHLANRTSDARQFSDFTEDVNEYLAAYPGRKTYALTLGDMTWELYWVANKYSFDEYVRDINKIKGIQVFNTIGNHDHDMAF
;
A
#
# COMPACT_ATOMS: atom_id res chain seq x y z
N ALA A 1 29.08 61.91 17.99
CA ALA A 1 27.86 61.28 18.53
C ALA A 1 27.23 60.40 17.48
N LEU A 2 27.47 59.11 17.56
CA LEU A 2 26.89 58.08 16.67
C LEU A 2 25.69 57.48 17.40
N ALA A 3 24.48 57.74 16.96
CA ALA A 3 23.28 57.13 17.49
C ALA A 3 23.10 55.74 16.87
N LEU A 4 23.23 54.72 17.73
CA LEU A 4 22.95 53.32 17.39
C LEU A 4 21.44 53.09 17.50
N MET A 5 20.74 53.00 16.35
CA MET A 5 19.36 52.53 16.32
C MET A 5 19.34 51.00 16.53
N MET A 6 18.92 50.56 17.70
CA MET A 6 18.51 49.18 17.92
C MET A 6 17.13 48.97 17.28
N VAL A 7 17.10 48.22 16.21
CA VAL A 7 15.86 47.65 15.69
C VAL A 7 15.57 46.42 16.54
N THR A 8 14.67 46.53 17.50
CA THR A 8 14.08 45.41 18.20
C THR A 8 13.08 44.75 17.24
N SER A 9 13.48 43.66 16.63
CA SER A 9 12.55 42.74 15.97
C SER A 9 11.70 42.11 17.07
N CYS A 10 10.48 42.60 17.24
CA CYS A 10 9.42 41.84 17.93
C CYS A 10 9.06 40.63 17.06
N THR A 11 9.66 39.47 17.34
CA THR A 11 9.05 38.21 17.00
C THR A 11 7.85 38.04 17.91
N GLU A 12 6.64 38.31 17.39
CA GLU A 12 5.42 37.89 18.05
C GLU A 12 5.50 36.39 18.30
N LYS A 13 5.59 35.99 19.56
CA LYS A 13 5.29 34.64 19.97
C LYS A 13 3.82 34.42 19.67
N GLU A 14 3.49 33.71 18.60
CA GLU A 14 2.15 33.19 18.41
C GLU A 14 1.74 32.47 19.69
N SER A 15 0.71 32.99 20.36
CA SER A 15 0.19 32.40 21.58
C SER A 15 -0.46 31.06 21.22
N SER A 16 -0.26 30.03 22.03
CA SER A 16 -0.83 28.69 21.83
C SER A 16 -2.38 28.68 21.80
N SER A 17 -3.03 29.83 22.02
CA SER A 17 -4.50 30.01 21.99
C SER A 17 -5.06 30.18 20.57
N ASP A 18 -4.27 30.51 19.55
CA ASP A 18 -4.76 30.78 18.19
C ASP A 18 -4.79 29.54 17.29
N PHE A 19 -4.34 28.38 17.76
CA PHE A 19 -4.43 27.13 17.03
C PHE A 19 -5.73 26.38 17.34
N ASP A 20 -6.85 27.02 17.05
CA ASP A 20 -8.20 26.49 17.35
C ASP A 20 -8.83 25.85 16.12
N VAL A 21 -8.25 24.73 15.67
CA VAL A 21 -8.79 23.90 14.57
C VAL A 21 -9.56 22.73 15.16
N GLN A 22 -10.78 22.49 14.65
CA GLN A 22 -11.62 21.37 15.06
C GLN A 22 -12.28 20.69 13.86
N PHE A 23 -12.10 19.38 13.73
CA PHE A 23 -12.74 18.55 12.73
C PHE A 23 -12.97 17.12 13.24
N SER A 24 -13.91 16.43 12.62
CA SER A 24 -14.19 15.03 12.92
C SER A 24 -13.17 14.14 12.24
N VAL A 25 -12.53 13.27 13.03
CA VAL A 25 -11.80 12.11 12.51
C VAL A 25 -12.77 10.93 12.52
N PRO A 26 -13.11 10.34 11.38
CA PRO A 26 -14.01 9.18 11.35
C PRO A 26 -13.36 7.98 12.04
N ALA A 27 -14.14 7.15 12.72
CA ALA A 27 -13.63 5.94 13.37
C ALA A 27 -13.05 4.95 12.34
N SER A 28 -13.67 4.88 11.16
CA SER A 28 -13.20 4.09 10.03
C SER A 28 -13.43 4.84 8.72
N VAL A 29 -12.55 4.63 7.75
CA VAL A 29 -12.67 5.16 6.40
C VAL A 29 -12.13 4.14 5.40
N THR A 30 -12.81 3.99 4.29
CA THR A 30 -12.30 3.23 3.14
C THR A 30 -11.90 4.22 2.06
N VAL A 31 -10.66 4.09 1.58
CA VAL A 31 -10.15 4.83 0.41
C VAL A 31 -9.82 3.81 -0.68
N ASN A 32 -10.02 4.18 -1.94
CA ASN A 32 -9.51 3.38 -3.03
C ASN A 32 -7.99 3.62 -3.17
N TYR A 33 -7.24 2.61 -3.56
CA TYR A 33 -5.79 2.75 -3.79
C TYR A 33 -5.45 3.87 -4.80
N ALA A 34 -6.39 4.19 -5.70
CA ALA A 34 -6.27 5.26 -6.70
C ALA A 34 -6.67 6.64 -6.15
N ASP A 35 -7.27 6.72 -4.97
CA ASP A 35 -7.66 7.99 -4.38
C ASP A 35 -6.41 8.82 -4.06
N THR A 36 -6.41 10.04 -4.54
CA THR A 36 -5.33 11.01 -4.31
C THR A 36 -5.70 12.02 -3.24
N GLU A 37 -6.92 12.00 -2.75
CA GLU A 37 -7.46 12.96 -1.79
C GLU A 37 -8.38 12.29 -0.77
N MET A 38 -8.46 12.89 0.41
CA MET A 38 -9.41 12.52 1.47
C MET A 38 -9.97 13.78 2.12
N THR A 39 -11.29 13.75 2.46
CA THR A 39 -12.00 14.89 3.00
C THR A 39 -12.37 14.68 4.46
N PHE A 40 -12.16 15.71 5.29
CA PHE A 40 -12.59 15.79 6.68
C PHE A 40 -13.68 16.81 6.88
N ARG A 41 -14.57 16.55 7.82
CA ARG A 41 -15.65 17.47 8.18
C ARG A 41 -15.21 18.43 9.28
N VAL A 42 -15.31 19.73 9.02
CA VAL A 42 -15.04 20.80 9.98
C VAL A 42 -16.13 20.82 11.08
N GLN A 43 -15.72 21.04 12.32
CA GLN A 43 -16.61 21.19 13.46
C GLN A 43 -16.58 22.64 13.98
N PHE A 44 -17.73 23.10 14.44
CA PHE A 44 -17.89 24.42 15.08
C PHE A 44 -17.37 25.61 14.26
N GLY A 45 -17.29 25.48 12.91
CA GLY A 45 -16.76 26.54 12.05
C GLY A 45 -15.25 26.77 12.19
N LYS A 46 -14.52 25.88 12.86
CA LYS A 46 -13.08 26.02 13.16
C LYS A 46 -12.24 25.27 12.11
N ALA A 47 -12.31 25.73 10.88
CA ALA A 47 -11.57 25.15 9.75
C ALA A 47 -10.05 25.38 9.88
N PRO A 48 -9.21 24.48 9.31
CA PRO A 48 -7.79 24.72 9.18
C PRO A 48 -7.51 25.85 8.16
N LEU A 49 -6.32 26.43 8.24
CA LEU A 49 -5.82 27.31 7.19
C LEU A 49 -5.31 26.44 6.01
N ALA A 50 -5.32 27.01 4.81
CA ALA A 50 -4.74 26.32 3.64
C ALA A 50 -3.22 26.07 3.78
N SER A 51 -2.54 26.79 4.66
CA SER A 51 -1.13 26.61 5.02
C SER A 51 -0.87 25.55 6.07
N ASP A 52 -1.93 25.08 6.77
CA ASP A 52 -1.79 23.96 7.72
C ASP A 52 -1.56 22.66 6.95
N VAL A 53 -1.08 21.64 7.66
CA VAL A 53 -0.94 20.29 7.11
C VAL A 53 -1.54 19.27 8.05
N VAL A 54 -2.08 18.20 7.47
CA VAL A 54 -2.45 17.02 8.24
C VAL A 54 -1.26 16.05 8.25
N VAL A 55 -0.92 15.54 9.43
CA VAL A 55 0.11 14.53 9.56
C VAL A 55 -0.55 13.21 9.93
N LEU A 56 -0.38 12.21 9.11
CA LEU A 56 -0.88 10.86 9.33
C LEU A 56 0.25 10.02 9.94
N GLY A 57 0.05 9.55 11.17
CA GLY A 57 0.92 8.53 11.77
C GLY A 57 0.43 7.17 11.32
N ASP A 58 1.17 6.52 10.42
CA ASP A 58 0.80 5.26 9.81
C ASP A 58 0.92 4.07 10.79
N PRO A 59 0.41 2.89 10.45
CA PRO A 59 0.47 1.69 11.31
C PRO A 59 1.90 1.26 11.68
N THR A 60 2.91 1.71 10.95
CA THR A 60 4.34 1.45 11.26
C THR A 60 4.95 2.48 12.21
N GLY A 61 4.19 3.52 12.58
CA GLY A 61 4.66 4.64 13.39
C GLY A 61 5.32 5.77 12.58
N ALA A 62 5.44 5.63 11.26
CA ALA A 62 5.96 6.70 10.42
C ALA A 62 4.97 7.86 10.30
N LEU A 63 5.48 9.09 10.30
CA LEU A 63 4.69 10.31 10.15
C LEU A 63 4.74 10.79 8.69
N LYS A 64 3.58 10.88 8.06
CA LYS A 64 3.41 11.33 6.66
C LYS A 64 2.65 12.64 6.61
N THR A 65 3.27 13.67 6.05
CA THR A 65 2.67 14.99 5.89
C THR A 65 1.80 15.05 4.64
N CYS A 66 0.54 15.41 4.83
CA CYS A 66 -0.47 15.57 3.78
C CYS A 66 -0.84 17.05 3.65
N LYS A 67 -0.67 17.61 2.46
CA LYS A 67 -1.04 19.01 2.19
C LYS A 67 -2.55 19.14 2.13
N ILE A 68 -3.08 20.27 2.61
CA ILE A 68 -4.47 20.65 2.43
C ILE A 68 -4.64 21.19 1.01
N THR A 69 -5.55 20.60 0.23
CA THR A 69 -5.83 20.96 -1.17
C THR A 69 -7.03 21.89 -1.32
N SER A 70 -7.98 21.81 -0.39
CA SER A 70 -9.13 22.70 -0.34
C SER A 70 -9.65 22.90 1.07
N VAL A 71 -10.23 24.06 1.37
CA VAL A 71 -10.87 24.40 2.64
C VAL A 71 -12.19 25.11 2.39
N SER A 72 -13.22 24.71 3.11
CA SER A 72 -14.51 25.38 3.20
C SER A 72 -14.97 25.45 4.66
N GLU A 73 -16.07 26.14 4.93
CA GLU A 73 -16.67 26.20 6.28
C GLU A 73 -17.09 24.83 6.83
N LYS A 74 -17.42 23.88 5.95
CA LYS A 74 -17.96 22.58 6.33
C LYS A 74 -16.93 21.44 6.21
N ASN A 75 -16.01 21.54 5.28
CA ASN A 75 -15.09 20.47 4.96
C ASN A 75 -13.73 21.01 4.53
N PHE A 76 -12.69 20.20 4.67
CA PHE A 76 -11.42 20.42 4.01
C PHE A 76 -10.89 19.10 3.46
N THR A 77 -10.08 19.16 2.42
CA THR A 77 -9.53 18.02 1.69
C THR A 77 -8.01 18.02 1.80
N ILE A 78 -7.43 16.85 1.94
CA ILE A 78 -5.98 16.65 1.97
C ILE A 78 -5.54 15.79 0.79
N ALA A 79 -4.31 16.04 0.30
CA ALA A 79 -3.65 15.14 -0.64
C ALA A 79 -3.16 13.90 0.11
N LEU A 80 -3.54 12.71 -0.33
CA LEU A 80 -3.01 11.46 0.17
C LEU A 80 -1.61 11.21 -0.42
N TYR A 81 -0.75 10.57 0.34
CA TYR A 81 0.57 10.14 -0.16
C TYR A 81 0.47 8.79 -0.86
N LYS A 82 1.36 8.56 -1.82
CA LYS A 82 1.45 7.27 -2.52
C LYS A 82 1.88 6.16 -1.57
N GLY A 83 1.26 4.98 -1.71
CA GLY A 83 1.58 3.82 -0.89
C GLY A 83 0.96 3.87 0.51
N ILE A 84 -0.17 4.57 0.66
CA ILE A 84 -1.00 4.46 1.87
C ILE A 84 -1.46 3.01 2.03
N VAL A 85 -1.44 2.48 3.25
CA VAL A 85 -1.76 1.07 3.56
C VAL A 85 -2.92 1.00 4.53
N SER A 86 -3.60 -0.14 4.59
CA SER A 86 -4.65 -0.38 5.59
C SER A 86 -4.06 -0.45 7.01
N GLY A 87 -4.80 0.04 7.99
CA GLY A 87 -4.45 -0.04 9.40
C GLY A 87 -4.90 1.16 10.22
N LEU A 88 -4.46 1.21 11.47
CA LEU A 88 -4.81 2.27 12.42
C LEU A 88 -3.89 3.48 12.25
N TYR A 89 -4.48 4.64 12.02
CA TYR A 89 -3.78 5.91 11.80
C TYR A 89 -4.05 6.89 12.92
N ASN A 90 -2.98 7.55 13.41
CA ASN A 90 -3.12 8.75 14.21
C ASN A 90 -3.20 9.98 13.30
N VAL A 91 -4.22 10.79 13.47
CA VAL A 91 -4.46 11.99 12.65
C VAL A 91 -4.11 13.25 13.46
N TYR A 92 -3.13 13.98 12.97
CA TYR A 92 -2.71 15.25 13.59
C TYR A 92 -2.99 16.40 12.63
N ILE A 93 -3.24 17.59 13.16
CA ILE A 93 -3.16 18.86 12.45
C ILE A 93 -1.91 19.60 12.90
N GLN A 94 -1.19 20.21 11.96
CA GLN A 94 0.05 20.93 12.25
C GLN A 94 0.06 22.30 11.59
N ARG A 95 0.43 23.33 12.37
CA ARG A 95 0.68 24.71 11.95
C ARG A 95 2.07 25.12 12.43
N GLY A 96 3.02 25.33 11.51
CA GLY A 96 4.41 25.60 11.89
C GLY A 96 4.96 24.50 12.80
N SER A 97 5.40 24.86 13.99
CA SER A 97 5.91 23.91 15.02
C SER A 97 4.83 23.29 15.90
N LEU A 98 3.60 23.83 15.85
CA LEU A 98 2.49 23.34 16.68
C LEU A 98 1.82 22.14 16.01
N LYS A 99 1.74 21.01 16.73
CA LYS A 99 1.08 19.78 16.27
C LYS A 99 0.10 19.29 17.33
N LYS A 100 -1.13 19.00 16.92
CA LYS A 100 -2.24 18.57 17.79
C LYS A 100 -2.81 17.26 17.26
N LEU A 101 -2.95 16.24 18.12
CA LEU A 101 -3.66 15.01 17.79
C LEU A 101 -5.15 15.30 17.74
N MET A 102 -5.81 14.93 16.65
CA MET A 102 -7.24 15.13 16.42
C MET A 102 -8.04 13.86 16.66
N GLY A 103 -7.43 12.68 16.49
CA GLY A 103 -8.06 11.39 16.73
C GLY A 103 -7.30 10.26 16.05
N THR A 104 -7.91 9.09 16.08
CA THR A 104 -7.47 7.89 15.39
C THR A 104 -8.54 7.41 14.42
N MET A 105 -8.15 6.83 13.30
CA MET A 105 -9.05 6.22 12.34
C MET A 105 -8.49 4.88 11.85
N GLU A 106 -9.36 3.91 11.66
CA GLU A 106 -9.04 2.70 10.93
C GLU A 106 -9.22 2.98 9.44
N LEU A 107 -8.14 2.98 8.69
CA LEU A 107 -8.15 3.19 7.26
C LEU A 107 -8.04 1.85 6.54
N THR A 108 -9.00 1.57 5.68
CA THR A 108 -8.98 0.41 4.78
C THR A 108 -8.68 0.89 3.36
N VAL A 109 -7.62 0.38 2.75
CA VAL A 109 -7.35 0.61 1.34
C VAL A 109 -8.09 -0.44 0.53
N SER A 110 -9.04 0.00 -0.27
CA SER A 110 -9.75 -0.85 -1.24
C SER A 110 -8.95 -0.90 -2.53
N TYR A 111 -8.68 -2.09 -2.99
CA TYR A 111 -8.01 -2.35 -4.27
C TYR A 111 -9.00 -2.69 -5.39
N THR A 112 -10.27 -2.38 -5.20
CA THR A 112 -11.24 -2.52 -6.26
C THR A 112 -10.93 -1.46 -7.32
N PRO A 113 -10.63 -1.82 -8.57
CA PRO A 113 -10.52 -0.84 -9.63
C PRO A 113 -11.85 -0.09 -9.69
N ASP A 114 -11.80 1.23 -9.77
CA ASP A 114 -12.97 1.98 -10.17
C ASP A 114 -13.23 1.60 -11.64
N PRO A 115 -14.23 0.75 -11.95
CA PRO A 115 -14.59 0.52 -13.32
C PRO A 115 -15.17 1.85 -13.78
N GLY A 116 -14.42 2.60 -14.60
CA GLY A 116 -14.91 3.83 -15.19
C GLY A 116 -16.38 3.67 -15.54
N GLU A 117 -17.21 4.57 -15.08
CA GLU A 117 -18.68 4.55 -15.06
C GLU A 117 -19.34 3.45 -15.90
N ASN A 118 -19.74 2.34 -15.21
CA ASN A 118 -20.84 1.45 -15.57
C ASN A 118 -20.97 0.97 -17.04
N GLU A 119 -20.02 0.23 -17.55
CA GLU A 119 -20.42 -0.82 -18.49
C GLU A 119 -20.53 -2.14 -17.72
N GLU A 120 -21.75 -2.63 -17.58
CA GLU A 120 -22.05 -3.95 -17.02
C GLU A 120 -21.33 -5.01 -17.89
N ILE A 121 -20.26 -5.60 -17.35
CA ILE A 121 -19.50 -6.61 -18.08
C ILE A 121 -20.40 -7.81 -18.29
N LYS A 122 -20.79 -8.03 -19.55
CA LYS A 122 -21.58 -9.21 -19.93
C LYS A 122 -20.70 -10.45 -19.93
N VAL A 123 -20.91 -11.31 -18.93
CA VAL A 123 -20.20 -12.58 -18.86
C VAL A 123 -20.72 -13.51 -19.97
N LYS A 124 -19.80 -14.07 -20.76
CA LYS A 124 -20.14 -15.01 -21.84
C LYS A 124 -20.59 -16.34 -21.25
N ASP A 125 -21.52 -16.99 -21.94
CA ASP A 125 -22.03 -18.29 -21.51
C ASP A 125 -20.89 -19.30 -21.31
N GLY A 126 -20.94 -19.99 -20.18
CA GLY A 126 -19.93 -20.99 -19.80
C GLY A 126 -18.74 -20.43 -19.04
N ASN A 127 -18.50 -19.12 -19.03
CA ASN A 127 -17.48 -18.50 -18.17
C ASN A 127 -18.01 -18.29 -16.75
N ASN A 128 -17.12 -18.43 -15.77
CA ASN A 128 -17.45 -18.26 -14.36
C ASN A 128 -16.42 -17.40 -13.57
N VAL A 129 -15.37 -16.96 -14.24
CA VAL A 129 -14.40 -15.97 -13.71
C VAL A 129 -14.25 -14.86 -14.73
N TYR A 130 -14.34 -13.61 -14.26
CA TYR A 130 -14.15 -12.42 -15.09
C TYR A 130 -13.64 -11.26 -14.22
N GLY A 131 -13.14 -10.22 -14.87
CA GLY A 131 -12.71 -9.01 -14.17
C GLY A 131 -12.05 -8.01 -15.11
N VAL A 132 -11.48 -6.98 -14.50
CA VAL A 132 -10.78 -5.90 -15.19
C VAL A 132 -9.35 -5.78 -14.65
N VAL A 133 -8.40 -5.59 -15.54
CA VAL A 133 -7.06 -5.10 -15.18
C VAL A 133 -7.00 -3.64 -15.59
N ALA A 134 -6.79 -2.74 -14.61
CA ALA A 134 -6.89 -1.30 -14.86
C ALA A 134 -5.83 -0.50 -14.09
N CYS A 135 -5.52 0.70 -14.60
CA CYS A 135 -4.73 1.70 -13.92
C CYS A 135 -5.47 3.05 -14.00
N SER A 136 -5.69 3.68 -12.84
CA SER A 136 -6.37 4.98 -12.75
C SER A 136 -7.72 5.02 -13.50
N GLY A 137 -8.54 3.98 -13.33
CA GLY A 137 -9.86 3.84 -13.97
C GLY A 137 -9.83 3.48 -15.46
N LYS A 138 -8.65 3.34 -16.07
CA LYS A 138 -8.50 2.95 -17.47
C LYS A 138 -8.05 1.50 -17.59
N GLY A 139 -8.81 0.70 -18.33
CA GLY A 139 -8.47 -0.68 -18.64
C GLY A 139 -7.15 -0.82 -19.39
N ILE A 140 -6.39 -1.86 -19.07
CA ILE A 140 -5.10 -2.17 -19.69
C ILE A 140 -5.25 -3.38 -20.60
N PRO A 141 -5.10 -3.22 -21.92
CA PRO A 141 -5.24 -4.33 -22.86
C PRO A 141 -4.03 -5.25 -22.87
N GLY A 142 -4.24 -6.52 -23.24
CA GLY A 142 -3.20 -7.48 -23.50
C GLY A 142 -2.52 -8.07 -22.25
N VAL A 143 -3.00 -7.75 -21.04
CA VAL A 143 -2.49 -8.34 -19.80
C VAL A 143 -2.85 -9.81 -19.74
N VAL A 144 -1.87 -10.65 -19.46
CA VAL A 144 -2.08 -12.10 -19.30
C VAL A 144 -2.64 -12.38 -17.91
N VAL A 145 -3.74 -13.12 -17.87
CA VAL A 145 -4.46 -13.55 -16.66
C VAL A 145 -4.61 -15.06 -16.68
N SER A 146 -4.39 -15.72 -15.55
CA SER A 146 -4.45 -17.18 -15.44
C SER A 146 -4.94 -17.63 -14.07
N ASP A 147 -5.53 -18.84 -14.00
CA ASP A 147 -5.81 -19.58 -12.76
C ASP A 147 -4.86 -20.79 -12.56
N GLY A 148 -3.79 -20.85 -13.38
CA GLY A 148 -2.83 -21.96 -13.40
C GLY A 148 -3.13 -23.03 -14.45
N PHE A 149 -4.33 -23.04 -15.02
CA PHE A 149 -4.74 -23.97 -16.10
C PHE A 149 -5.15 -23.20 -17.35
N GLU A 150 -6.09 -22.28 -17.20
CA GLU A 150 -6.54 -21.41 -18.28
C GLU A 150 -5.69 -20.14 -18.32
N VAL A 151 -5.42 -19.67 -19.55
CA VAL A 151 -4.65 -18.45 -19.81
C VAL A 151 -5.39 -17.61 -20.82
N VAL A 152 -5.71 -16.38 -20.43
CA VAL A 152 -6.38 -15.41 -21.30
C VAL A 152 -5.63 -14.08 -21.31
N LYS A 153 -6.02 -13.20 -22.22
CA LYS A 153 -5.55 -11.80 -22.24
C LYS A 153 -6.73 -10.87 -22.08
N THR A 154 -6.49 -9.74 -21.44
CA THR A 154 -7.47 -8.66 -21.40
C THR A 154 -7.71 -8.09 -22.79
N ASP A 155 -8.96 -7.70 -23.05
CA ASP A 155 -9.37 -6.99 -24.26
C ASP A 155 -8.99 -5.50 -24.26
N GLU A 156 -9.49 -4.72 -25.22
CA GLU A 156 -9.21 -3.29 -25.39
C GLU A 156 -9.65 -2.44 -24.19
N ASN A 157 -10.62 -2.93 -23.41
CA ASN A 157 -11.15 -2.29 -22.21
C ASN A 157 -10.53 -2.84 -20.92
N GLY A 158 -9.49 -3.69 -21.03
CA GLY A 158 -8.88 -4.33 -19.89
C GLY A 158 -9.69 -5.48 -19.29
N VAL A 159 -10.78 -5.90 -19.95
CA VAL A 159 -11.67 -6.96 -19.48
C VAL A 159 -11.11 -8.33 -19.85
N TYR A 160 -11.19 -9.25 -18.91
CA TYR A 160 -10.93 -10.67 -19.15
C TYR A 160 -12.05 -11.53 -18.61
N GLN A 161 -12.24 -12.72 -19.19
CA GLN A 161 -13.18 -13.72 -18.69
C GLN A 161 -12.83 -15.10 -19.24
N PHE A 162 -12.99 -16.11 -18.42
CA PHE A 162 -12.75 -17.51 -18.78
C PHE A 162 -13.54 -18.47 -17.90
N LYS A 163 -13.56 -19.74 -18.32
CA LYS A 163 -14.10 -20.83 -17.52
C LYS A 163 -13.00 -21.39 -16.64
N SER A 164 -13.17 -21.36 -15.32
CA SER A 164 -12.25 -21.91 -14.34
C SER A 164 -12.85 -23.12 -13.62
N ASP A 165 -12.04 -24.13 -13.42
CA ASP A 165 -12.36 -25.22 -12.50
C ASP A 165 -12.07 -24.89 -11.04
N LYS A 166 -11.46 -23.71 -10.79
CA LYS A 166 -11.12 -23.16 -9.47
C LYS A 166 -10.27 -24.12 -8.59
N ILE A 167 -9.43 -24.93 -9.23
CA ILE A 167 -8.68 -25.99 -8.54
C ILE A 167 -7.65 -25.38 -7.59
N HIS A 168 -6.89 -24.38 -8.02
CA HIS A 168 -5.88 -23.71 -7.18
C HIS A 168 -6.47 -22.62 -6.28
N GLY A 169 -7.72 -22.23 -6.49
CA GLY A 169 -8.38 -21.20 -5.69
C GLY A 169 -7.85 -19.78 -5.87
N TYR A 170 -7.09 -19.49 -6.93
CA TYR A 170 -6.53 -18.18 -7.22
C TYR A 170 -6.58 -17.83 -8.71
N VAL A 171 -6.63 -16.52 -8.97
CA VAL A 171 -6.34 -15.93 -10.27
C VAL A 171 -5.14 -15.01 -10.11
N PHE A 172 -4.25 -14.99 -11.08
CA PHE A 172 -3.06 -14.15 -11.07
C PHE A 172 -2.80 -13.52 -12.43
N ILE A 173 -1.98 -12.47 -12.43
CA ILE A 173 -1.62 -11.71 -13.62
C ILE A 173 -0.11 -11.72 -13.86
N SER A 174 0.26 -11.58 -15.13
CA SER A 174 1.60 -11.20 -15.54
C SER A 174 1.64 -9.69 -15.73
N VAL A 175 2.30 -8.98 -14.83
CA VAL A 175 2.32 -7.50 -14.84
C VAL A 175 2.99 -7.01 -16.12
N PRO A 176 2.32 -6.17 -16.93
CA PRO A 176 2.90 -5.67 -18.18
C PRO A 176 3.96 -4.59 -17.93
N SER A 177 4.87 -4.42 -18.90
CA SER A 177 5.88 -3.36 -18.86
C SER A 177 5.26 -1.98 -18.71
N GLY A 178 5.85 -1.14 -17.87
CA GLY A 178 5.36 0.22 -17.57
C GLY A 178 4.40 0.28 -16.40
N TYR A 179 4.06 -0.87 -15.80
CA TYR A 179 3.18 -0.96 -14.65
C TYR A 179 3.79 -1.78 -13.52
N GLU A 180 3.24 -1.61 -12.33
CA GLU A 180 3.46 -2.45 -11.15
C GLU A 180 2.12 -2.86 -10.55
N ALA A 181 2.08 -4.02 -9.92
CA ALA A 181 0.95 -4.37 -9.07
C ALA A 181 0.91 -3.43 -7.86
N VAL A 182 -0.28 -3.15 -7.34
CA VAL A 182 -0.38 -2.51 -6.03
C VAL A 182 0.23 -3.42 -4.96
N SER A 183 0.76 -2.84 -3.89
CA SER A 183 1.42 -3.60 -2.84
C SER A 183 0.79 -3.35 -1.49
N GLU A 184 0.72 -4.39 -0.67
CA GLU A 184 0.46 -4.28 0.75
C GLU A 184 1.80 -4.38 1.48
N GLY A 185 2.27 -3.25 2.01
CA GLY A 185 3.66 -3.14 2.43
C GLY A 185 4.61 -3.37 1.25
N VAL A 186 5.46 -4.39 1.34
CA VAL A 186 6.38 -4.81 0.25
C VAL A 186 5.81 -5.94 -0.61
N MET A 187 4.63 -6.49 -0.28
CA MET A 187 4.03 -7.65 -0.95
C MET A 187 3.19 -7.22 -2.15
N PRO A 188 3.61 -7.47 -3.40
CA PRO A 188 2.82 -7.12 -4.58
C PRO A 188 1.58 -8.03 -4.71
N LYS A 189 0.43 -7.44 -5.01
CA LYS A 189 -0.85 -8.14 -5.20
C LYS A 189 -0.97 -8.67 -6.63
N LEU A 190 -0.18 -9.70 -6.93
CA LEU A 190 -0.15 -10.36 -8.24
C LEU A 190 -1.27 -11.37 -8.44
N HIS A 191 -1.90 -11.81 -7.36
CA HIS A 191 -2.93 -12.83 -7.33
C HIS A 191 -4.08 -12.41 -6.42
N GLN A 192 -5.26 -12.98 -6.70
CA GLN A 192 -6.47 -12.77 -5.93
C GLN A 192 -7.15 -14.13 -5.68
N PRO A 193 -7.69 -14.37 -4.48
CA PRO A 193 -8.37 -15.63 -4.18
C PRO A 193 -9.69 -15.75 -4.93
N LEU A 194 -10.03 -16.98 -5.32
CA LEU A 194 -11.36 -17.38 -5.76
C LEU A 194 -12.13 -17.94 -4.57
N THR A 195 -13.18 -17.25 -4.16
CA THR A 195 -13.92 -17.54 -2.92
C THR A 195 -15.25 -18.24 -3.17
N LYS A 196 -15.78 -18.14 -4.40
CA LYS A 196 -17.06 -18.75 -4.78
C LYS A 196 -16.86 -20.17 -5.34
N LYS A 197 -17.92 -20.95 -5.26
CA LYS A 197 -17.94 -22.31 -5.83
C LYS A 197 -17.71 -22.28 -7.34
N LYS A 198 -17.26 -23.40 -7.92
CA LYS A 198 -17.06 -23.59 -9.36
C LYS A 198 -18.30 -23.25 -10.19
N SER A 199 -19.49 -23.53 -9.68
CA SER A 199 -20.76 -23.24 -10.37
C SER A 199 -21.20 -21.78 -10.33
N GLU A 200 -20.51 -20.94 -9.56
CA GLU A 200 -20.88 -19.54 -9.33
C GLU A 200 -19.93 -18.60 -10.10
N VAL A 201 -20.51 -17.58 -10.67
CA VAL A 201 -19.75 -16.52 -11.37
C VAL A 201 -19.09 -15.59 -10.35
N GLU A 202 -17.82 -15.29 -10.56
CA GLU A 202 -17.01 -14.46 -9.65
C GLU A 202 -16.24 -13.40 -10.43
N ARG A 203 -16.30 -12.17 -9.94
CA ARG A 203 -15.53 -11.04 -10.45
C ARG A 203 -14.25 -10.89 -9.66
N VAL A 204 -13.12 -10.77 -10.36
CA VAL A 204 -11.79 -10.59 -9.77
C VAL A 204 -11.06 -9.50 -10.56
N ASP A 205 -10.82 -8.37 -9.93
CA ASP A 205 -10.20 -7.21 -10.57
C ASP A 205 -8.76 -7.02 -10.11
N PHE A 206 -7.90 -6.54 -11.02
CA PHE A 206 -6.49 -6.26 -10.73
C PHE A 206 -6.15 -4.79 -10.99
N PRO A 207 -5.97 -3.99 -9.93
CA PRO A 207 -5.45 -2.65 -10.04
C PRO A 207 -3.95 -2.67 -10.28
N LEU A 208 -3.49 -1.86 -11.24
CA LEU A 208 -2.07 -1.59 -11.48
C LEU A 208 -1.76 -0.11 -11.27
N VAL A 209 -0.51 0.20 -11.03
CA VAL A 209 0.01 1.56 -10.96
C VAL A 209 1.04 1.78 -12.07
N GLU A 210 1.10 3.00 -12.60
CA GLU A 210 2.14 3.34 -13.57
C GLU A 210 3.53 3.28 -12.92
N ALA A 211 4.46 2.65 -13.61
CA ALA A 211 5.85 2.50 -13.17
C ALA A 211 6.79 2.88 -14.31
N PRO A 212 6.95 4.17 -14.60
CA PRO A 212 7.89 4.62 -15.61
C PRO A 212 9.33 4.33 -15.21
N GLY A 213 10.21 4.14 -16.20
CA GLY A 213 11.64 4.01 -15.93
C GLY A 213 12.11 2.61 -15.54
N GLN A 214 11.31 1.56 -15.78
CA GLN A 214 11.65 0.16 -15.44
C GLN A 214 12.77 -0.46 -16.28
N LYS A 215 13.26 0.19 -17.34
CA LYS A 215 14.30 -0.38 -18.22
C LYS A 215 15.62 -0.63 -17.51
N GLU A 216 15.94 0.21 -16.52
CA GLU A 216 17.11 0.05 -15.67
C GLU A 216 16.63 -0.08 -14.22
N HIS A 217 16.92 -1.18 -13.57
CA HIS A 217 16.56 -1.45 -12.20
C HIS A 217 17.61 -2.28 -11.48
N THR A 218 17.58 -2.22 -10.16
CA THR A 218 18.35 -3.10 -9.29
C THR A 218 17.44 -4.22 -8.80
N MET A 219 17.90 -5.44 -8.83
CA MET A 219 17.26 -6.58 -8.18
C MET A 219 18.12 -7.00 -6.98
N LEU A 220 17.56 -6.85 -5.77
CA LEU A 220 18.14 -7.44 -4.56
C LEU A 220 17.67 -8.91 -4.48
N VAL A 221 18.59 -9.83 -4.28
CA VAL A 221 18.27 -11.26 -4.23
C VAL A 221 18.57 -11.79 -2.83
N PHE A 222 17.56 -12.34 -2.17
CA PHE A 222 17.63 -12.90 -0.83
C PHE A 222 17.53 -14.42 -0.91
N GLY A 223 18.60 -15.13 -0.53
CA GLY A 223 18.65 -16.59 -0.57
C GLY A 223 18.56 -17.19 0.83
N ASP A 224 17.85 -18.32 0.96
CA ASP A 224 17.87 -19.22 2.13
C ASP A 224 17.77 -18.49 3.48
N ILE A 225 16.77 -17.68 3.68
CA ILE A 225 16.61 -16.80 4.86
C ILE A 225 16.39 -17.65 6.13
N HIS A 226 15.58 -18.72 6.04
CA HIS A 226 15.31 -19.68 7.12
C HIS A 226 14.96 -19.05 8.47
N LEU A 227 14.07 -18.04 8.46
CA LEU A 227 13.61 -17.42 9.70
C LEU A 227 12.78 -18.41 10.53
N ALA A 228 13.13 -18.54 11.79
CA ALA A 228 12.54 -19.54 12.67
C ALA A 228 12.49 -19.11 14.14
N ASN A 229 12.77 -17.85 14.45
CA ASN A 229 12.83 -17.31 15.82
C ASN A 229 13.69 -18.18 16.76
N ARG A 230 14.88 -18.57 16.30
CA ARG A 230 15.91 -19.26 17.07
C ARG A 230 16.69 -18.24 17.92
N THR A 231 17.95 -18.47 18.18
CA THR A 231 18.75 -17.70 19.15
C THR A 231 18.86 -16.21 18.78
N SER A 232 19.02 -15.83 17.52
CA SER A 232 19.22 -14.45 17.11
C SER A 232 18.79 -14.12 15.67
N ASP A 233 18.21 -15.06 14.94
CA ASP A 233 17.86 -14.91 13.54
C ASP A 233 16.86 -13.75 13.30
N ALA A 234 15.83 -13.61 14.13
CA ALA A 234 14.88 -12.51 14.02
C ALA A 234 15.55 -11.13 14.23
N ARG A 235 16.52 -11.03 15.15
CA ARG A 235 17.29 -9.80 15.35
C ARG A 235 18.21 -9.53 14.16
N GLN A 236 18.96 -10.53 13.72
CA GLN A 236 19.84 -10.40 12.55
C GLN A 236 19.06 -10.02 11.30
N PHE A 237 17.85 -10.54 11.14
CA PHE A 237 16.99 -10.15 10.02
C PHE A 237 16.47 -8.72 10.17
N SER A 238 16.21 -8.25 11.38
CA SER A 238 15.87 -6.84 11.62
C SER A 238 17.03 -5.92 11.21
N ASP A 239 18.27 -6.26 11.64
CA ASP A 239 19.47 -5.52 11.27
C ASP A 239 19.65 -5.51 9.72
N PHE A 240 19.46 -6.67 9.08
CA PHE A 240 19.47 -6.78 7.62
C PHE A 240 18.42 -5.89 6.93
N THR A 241 17.19 -5.81 7.46
CA THR A 241 16.17 -4.93 6.88
C THR A 241 16.52 -3.44 7.03
N GLU A 242 17.23 -3.06 8.08
CA GLU A 242 17.79 -1.72 8.26
C GLU A 242 18.86 -1.43 7.22
N ASP A 243 19.83 -2.33 7.01
CA ASP A 243 20.88 -2.22 5.98
C ASP A 243 20.26 -2.05 4.57
N VAL A 244 19.21 -2.82 4.26
CA VAL A 244 18.46 -2.66 2.99
C VAL A 244 17.84 -1.27 2.89
N ASN A 245 17.20 -0.78 3.94
CA ASN A 245 16.60 0.54 3.94
C ASN A 245 17.66 1.66 3.81
N GLU A 246 18.82 1.52 4.44
CA GLU A 246 19.95 2.43 4.28
C GLU A 246 20.48 2.44 2.84
N TYR A 247 20.62 1.26 2.22
CA TYR A 247 20.96 1.14 0.80
C TYR A 247 19.96 1.87 -0.09
N LEU A 248 18.65 1.66 0.13
CA LEU A 248 17.60 2.32 -0.64
C LEU A 248 17.62 3.85 -0.46
N ALA A 249 17.88 4.32 0.76
CA ALA A 249 18.01 5.75 1.06
C ALA A 249 19.24 6.39 0.41
N ALA A 250 20.34 5.65 0.26
CA ALA A 250 21.54 6.10 -0.43
C ALA A 250 21.36 6.24 -1.96
N TYR A 251 20.37 5.54 -2.54
CA TYR A 251 20.10 5.55 -3.97
C TYR A 251 18.63 5.88 -4.30
N PRO A 252 18.09 7.03 -3.90
CA PRO A 252 16.65 7.34 -3.94
C PRO A 252 16.05 7.41 -5.35
N GLY A 253 16.86 7.60 -6.39
CA GLY A 253 16.42 7.65 -7.79
C GLY A 253 16.48 6.31 -8.52
N ARG A 254 16.96 5.26 -7.86
CA ARG A 254 17.15 3.95 -8.48
C ARG A 254 15.92 3.08 -8.29
N LYS A 255 15.31 2.63 -9.39
CA LYS A 255 14.24 1.64 -9.33
C LYS A 255 14.80 0.33 -8.78
N THR A 256 14.28 -0.13 -7.66
CA THR A 256 14.78 -1.32 -6.98
C THR A 256 13.63 -2.27 -6.65
N TYR A 257 13.87 -3.55 -6.83
CA TYR A 257 12.99 -4.66 -6.46
C TYR A 257 13.77 -5.67 -5.64
N ALA A 258 13.09 -6.55 -4.94
CA ALA A 258 13.72 -7.70 -4.31
C ALA A 258 13.04 -9.01 -4.72
N LEU A 259 13.81 -10.09 -4.70
CA LEU A 259 13.37 -11.45 -4.98
C LEU A 259 13.93 -12.39 -3.93
N THR A 260 13.10 -13.23 -3.32
CA THR A 260 13.57 -14.34 -2.49
C THR A 260 13.78 -15.59 -3.36
N LEU A 261 14.77 -16.40 -3.01
CA LEU A 261 15.04 -17.67 -3.71
C LEU A 261 14.40 -18.88 -3.02
N GLY A 262 13.42 -18.66 -2.16
CA GLY A 262 12.78 -19.68 -1.36
C GLY A 262 13.39 -19.79 0.05
N ASP A 263 12.87 -20.75 0.81
CA ASP A 263 13.25 -21.03 2.20
C ASP A 263 13.24 -19.79 3.08
N MET A 264 12.15 -19.04 3.00
CA MET A 264 11.93 -17.83 3.79
C MET A 264 11.71 -18.15 5.26
N THR A 265 11.04 -19.28 5.51
CA THR A 265 10.76 -19.82 6.83
C THR A 265 11.37 -21.22 6.99
N TRP A 266 11.11 -21.87 8.13
CA TRP A 266 11.51 -23.25 8.36
C TRP A 266 10.38 -24.00 9.06
N GLU A 267 9.72 -24.91 8.36
CA GLU A 267 8.52 -25.64 8.79
C GLU A 267 8.67 -26.32 10.15
N LEU A 268 9.86 -26.84 10.47
CA LEU A 268 10.14 -27.50 11.76
C LEU A 268 9.88 -26.58 12.96
N TYR A 269 9.92 -25.27 12.77
CA TYR A 269 9.80 -24.26 13.83
C TYR A 269 8.48 -23.49 13.80
N TRP A 270 7.59 -23.74 12.83
CA TRP A 270 6.33 -23.03 12.74
C TRP A 270 5.50 -23.15 14.02
N VAL A 271 5.41 -24.36 14.57
CA VAL A 271 4.69 -24.62 15.81
C VAL A 271 5.59 -24.39 17.03
N ALA A 272 6.80 -24.96 17.03
CA ALA A 272 7.70 -24.94 18.18
C ALA A 272 8.11 -23.53 18.61
N ASN A 273 8.45 -22.68 17.65
CA ASN A 273 8.90 -21.31 17.88
C ASN A 273 7.85 -20.25 17.54
N LYS A 274 6.66 -20.66 17.08
CA LYS A 274 5.56 -19.78 16.65
C LYS A 274 6.05 -18.75 15.62
N TYR A 275 6.78 -19.23 14.63
CA TYR A 275 7.31 -18.42 13.55
C TYR A 275 6.99 -19.07 12.20
N SER A 276 6.00 -18.55 11.52
CA SER A 276 5.51 -19.01 10.23
C SER A 276 5.47 -17.85 9.21
N PHE A 277 4.66 -17.96 8.19
CA PHE A 277 4.53 -16.91 7.17
C PHE A 277 4.00 -15.58 7.70
N ASP A 278 3.12 -15.59 8.69
CA ASP A 278 2.58 -14.34 9.26
C ASP A 278 3.70 -13.52 9.92
N GLU A 279 4.59 -14.20 10.66
CA GLU A 279 5.76 -13.55 11.26
C GLU A 279 6.77 -13.13 10.21
N TYR A 280 7.01 -13.92 9.19
CA TYR A 280 7.87 -13.55 8.07
C TYR A 280 7.32 -12.31 7.36
N VAL A 281 6.04 -12.28 7.00
CA VAL A 281 5.39 -11.13 6.35
C VAL A 281 5.51 -9.86 7.19
N ARG A 282 5.30 -9.97 8.51
CA ARG A 282 5.52 -8.86 9.43
C ARG A 282 6.97 -8.35 9.36
N ASP A 283 7.94 -9.26 9.37
CA ASP A 283 9.35 -8.89 9.47
C ASP A 283 9.91 -8.38 8.12
N ILE A 284 9.56 -8.98 6.98
CA ILE A 284 9.98 -8.48 5.67
C ILE A 284 9.38 -7.11 5.35
N ASN A 285 8.21 -6.79 5.89
CA ASN A 285 7.56 -5.50 5.76
C ASN A 285 8.27 -4.34 6.52
N LYS A 286 9.36 -4.63 7.24
CA LYS A 286 10.28 -3.60 7.76
C LYS A 286 11.07 -2.93 6.63
N ILE A 287 11.30 -3.61 5.51
CA ILE A 287 11.81 -3.01 4.28
C ILE A 287 10.75 -2.05 3.73
N LYS A 288 11.15 -0.92 3.16
CA LYS A 288 10.24 0.14 2.71
C LYS A 288 10.50 0.52 1.25
N GLY A 289 9.41 0.87 0.56
CA GLY A 289 9.49 1.56 -0.74
C GLY A 289 9.88 0.70 -1.93
N ILE A 290 9.94 -0.63 -1.78
CA ILE A 290 10.16 -1.57 -2.89
C ILE A 290 9.14 -2.70 -2.86
N GLN A 291 9.04 -3.45 -3.96
CA GLN A 291 8.30 -4.70 -4.01
C GLN A 291 9.24 -5.88 -3.77
N VAL A 292 8.81 -6.83 -2.93
CA VAL A 292 9.50 -8.09 -2.69
C VAL A 292 8.69 -9.23 -3.31
N PHE A 293 9.27 -9.89 -4.29
CA PHE A 293 8.70 -11.07 -4.94
C PHE A 293 9.19 -12.31 -4.21
N ASN A 294 8.26 -13.08 -3.68
CA ASN A 294 8.59 -14.27 -2.90
C ASN A 294 8.42 -15.52 -3.75
N THR A 295 9.43 -16.39 -3.74
CA THR A 295 9.35 -17.76 -4.25
C THR A 295 9.30 -18.74 -3.09
N ILE A 296 8.63 -19.85 -3.28
CA ILE A 296 8.51 -20.91 -2.28
C ILE A 296 9.70 -21.87 -2.44
N GLY A 297 10.38 -22.16 -1.33
CA GLY A 297 11.38 -23.21 -1.23
C GLY A 297 10.82 -24.48 -0.61
N ASN A 298 11.69 -25.45 -0.35
CA ASN A 298 11.28 -26.73 0.22
C ASN A 298 10.96 -26.66 1.71
N HIS A 299 11.45 -25.66 2.44
CA HIS A 299 11.14 -25.41 3.84
C HIS A 299 9.97 -24.44 4.06
N ASP A 300 9.35 -23.96 2.98
CA ASP A 300 8.20 -23.06 3.02
C ASP A 300 6.86 -23.77 2.87
N HIS A 301 6.82 -25.08 2.98
CA HIS A 301 5.59 -25.88 2.98
C HIS A 301 5.63 -26.94 4.09
N ASP A 302 4.45 -27.34 4.53
CA ASP A 302 4.31 -28.40 5.51
C ASP A 302 4.78 -29.74 4.88
N MET A 303 5.81 -30.34 5.47
CA MET A 303 6.36 -31.64 5.08
C MET A 303 5.59 -32.81 5.75
N ALA A 304 4.56 -32.52 6.52
CA ALA A 304 3.73 -33.56 7.12
C ALA A 304 2.79 -34.17 6.05
N PHE A 305 3.18 -35.32 5.56
CA PHE A 305 2.35 -36.19 4.74
C PHE A 305 1.59 -37.17 5.58
#